data_7eb790dddfa5ebcbe4b6bb4b46e7faa2
#
_entry.id   7eb790dddfa5ebcbe4b6bb4b46e7faa2
#
_cell.length_a   1.000
_cell.length_b   1.000
_cell.length_c   1.000
_cell.angle_alpha   90.00
_cell.angle_beta   90.00
_cell.angle_gamma   90.00
#
_symmetry.space_group_name_H-M   'P 1'
#
loop_
_entity.id
_entity.type
_entity.pdbx_description
1 polymer ?
#
loop_
_entity_poly.entity_id
_entity_poly.type
_entity_poly.pdbx_seq_one_letter_code
_entity_poly.pdbx_strand_id
1 'polypeptide(L)'
;MSYQQTTFIVNELIAEPLSDALMARGALSAAIEDAYAGTDEEQAIFGEPGIESEQIWHNSKVLALFDEKADVAAIVAAAAEAVEIPPPAHQIELLPEQDWVRLTQAQFEPIKISDHLWITPSWHEAPDANAVNLQLDPGLAFGTGSHPTTRLCLQWLDNNLKGGESVLDYGCGSGILTIAALKLGAASAVGVDIDPQAIAAGTDNAVQNRVETKFYLPDELPNGQFDVVVANILANPLRMLGEMLA
;
A
#
# COMPACT_ATOMS: atom_id res chain seq x y z
N MET A 1 -6.36 19.10 -13.92
CA MET A 1 -5.70 20.34 -13.46
C MET A 1 -4.21 20.11 -13.53
N SER A 2 -3.46 21.01 -14.13
CA SER A 2 -2.00 20.92 -14.16
C SER A 2 -1.42 21.51 -12.87
N TYR A 3 -0.22 21.08 -12.49
CA TYR A 3 0.46 21.53 -11.29
C TYR A 3 1.88 21.97 -11.61
N GLN A 4 2.47 22.80 -10.75
CA GLN A 4 3.89 23.12 -10.79
C GLN A 4 4.59 22.41 -9.64
N GLN A 5 5.54 21.53 -9.94
CA GLN A 5 6.41 20.93 -8.95
C GLN A 5 7.72 21.70 -8.87
N THR A 6 8.09 22.08 -7.68
CA THR A 6 9.34 22.79 -7.43
C THR A 6 10.26 21.94 -6.58
N THR A 7 11.49 21.77 -7.03
CA THR A 7 12.50 20.93 -6.38
C THR A 7 13.63 21.81 -5.85
N PHE A 8 13.97 21.64 -4.57
CA PHE A 8 15.09 22.29 -3.89
C PHE A 8 16.04 21.23 -3.37
N ILE A 9 17.34 21.52 -3.42
CA ILE A 9 18.37 20.75 -2.71
C ILE A 9 18.91 21.65 -1.61
N VAL A 10 18.71 21.27 -0.37
CA VAL A 10 19.05 22.03 0.83
C VAL A 10 19.66 21.12 1.89
N ASN A 11 20.30 21.71 2.89
CA ASN A 11 20.80 20.94 4.03
C ASN A 11 19.70 20.62 5.05
N GLU A 12 20.01 19.73 5.98
CA GLU A 12 19.12 19.27 7.04
C GLU A 12 18.49 20.39 7.88
N LEU A 13 19.23 21.47 8.14
CA LEU A 13 18.75 22.58 8.97
C LEU A 13 17.71 23.46 8.28
N ILE A 14 17.68 23.43 6.95
CA ILE A 14 16.80 24.27 6.11
C ILE A 14 15.57 23.48 5.62
N ALA A 15 15.67 22.16 5.48
CA ALA A 15 14.65 21.36 4.81
C ALA A 15 13.26 21.48 5.45
N GLU A 16 13.12 21.23 6.75
CA GLU A 16 11.83 21.35 7.45
C GLU A 16 11.32 22.78 7.52
N PRO A 17 12.11 23.79 7.98
CA PRO A 17 11.64 25.17 8.00
C PRO A 17 11.19 25.69 6.63
N LEU A 18 11.91 25.31 5.56
CA LEU A 18 11.53 25.69 4.19
C LEU A 18 10.24 25.01 3.75
N SER A 19 10.08 23.71 4.02
CA SER A 19 8.87 22.95 3.73
C SER A 19 7.65 23.59 4.40
N ASP A 20 7.75 23.90 5.69
CA ASP A 20 6.68 24.54 6.46
C ASP A 20 6.35 25.93 5.94
N ALA A 21 7.39 26.70 5.61
CA ALA A 21 7.23 28.06 5.07
C ALA A 21 6.56 28.06 3.69
N LEU A 22 6.83 27.07 2.83
CA LEU A 22 6.19 26.89 1.53
C LEU A 22 4.72 26.49 1.70
N MET A 23 4.44 25.54 2.60
CA MET A 23 3.06 25.12 2.93
C MET A 23 2.23 26.30 3.45
N ALA A 24 2.77 27.09 4.36
CA ALA A 24 2.10 28.28 4.92
C ALA A 24 1.81 29.36 3.86
N ARG A 25 2.44 29.31 2.68
CA ARG A 25 2.32 30.29 1.59
C ARG A 25 1.63 29.78 0.34
N GLY A 26 1.00 28.59 0.42
CA GLY A 26 0.14 28.10 -0.63
C GLY A 26 0.69 26.93 -1.45
N ALA A 27 1.75 26.27 -0.99
CA ALA A 27 2.06 24.95 -1.50
C ALA A 27 0.91 23.99 -1.14
N LEU A 28 0.49 23.15 -2.08
CA LEU A 28 -0.54 22.12 -1.91
C LEU A 28 0.01 20.94 -1.14
N SER A 29 1.28 20.65 -1.32
CA SER A 29 2.04 19.66 -0.55
C SER A 29 3.51 20.04 -0.53
N ALA A 30 4.24 19.61 0.49
CA ALA A 30 5.68 19.64 0.54
C ALA A 30 6.18 18.33 1.16
N ALA A 31 7.14 17.69 0.50
CA ALA A 31 7.76 16.45 0.95
C ALA A 31 9.28 16.65 1.03
N ILE A 32 9.91 15.94 1.98
CA ILE A 32 11.37 15.93 2.15
C ILE A 32 11.84 14.51 1.84
N GLU A 33 12.80 14.39 0.96
CA GLU A 33 13.39 13.13 0.52
C GLU A 33 14.92 13.22 0.60
N ASP A 34 15.59 12.07 0.55
CA ASP A 34 17.03 12.03 0.33
C ASP A 34 17.38 12.66 -1.03
N ALA A 35 18.33 13.61 -1.04
CA ALA A 35 18.81 14.18 -2.30
C ALA A 35 19.46 13.15 -3.23
N TYR A 36 19.90 12.02 -2.68
CA TYR A 36 20.54 10.91 -3.37
C TYR A 36 19.66 9.69 -3.56
N ALA A 37 18.34 9.80 -3.29
CA ALA A 37 17.38 8.71 -3.49
C ALA A 37 17.52 8.05 -4.88
N GLY A 38 17.62 6.73 -4.92
CA GLY A 38 17.80 5.95 -6.14
C GLY A 38 19.24 5.88 -6.67
N THR A 39 20.23 6.35 -5.91
CA THR A 39 21.66 6.27 -6.24
C THR A 39 22.41 5.38 -5.24
N ASP A 40 23.68 5.07 -5.54
CA ASP A 40 24.55 4.31 -4.62
C ASP A 40 24.89 5.09 -3.33
N GLU A 41 24.58 6.39 -3.28
CA GLU A 41 24.79 7.27 -2.13
C GLU A 41 23.54 7.46 -1.27
N GLU A 42 22.44 6.79 -1.60
CA GLU A 42 21.17 6.83 -0.86
C GLU A 42 21.36 6.37 0.60
N GLN A 43 20.88 7.18 1.53
CA GLN A 43 20.92 6.88 2.96
C GLN A 43 19.52 6.54 3.45
N ALA A 44 19.27 5.26 3.75
CA ALA A 44 18.01 4.85 4.34
C ALA A 44 17.92 5.31 5.80
N ILE A 45 16.90 6.10 6.14
CA ILE A 45 16.55 6.45 7.52
C ILE A 45 15.48 5.47 7.97
N PHE A 46 15.82 4.61 8.92
CA PHE A 46 14.89 3.65 9.50
C PHE A 46 14.32 4.23 10.80
N GLY A 47 13.02 4.53 10.82
CA GLY A 47 12.27 4.82 12.03
C GLY A 47 11.80 3.50 12.68
N GLU A 48 12.26 3.18 13.89
CA GLU A 48 11.66 2.09 14.67
C GLU A 48 10.47 2.64 15.48
N PRO A 49 9.35 1.92 15.60
CA PRO A 49 8.23 2.33 16.42
C PRO A 49 8.68 2.53 17.88
N GLY A 50 8.56 3.76 18.38
CA GLY A 50 8.92 4.11 19.76
C GLY A 50 10.32 4.74 19.92
N ILE A 51 11.06 4.94 18.83
CA ILE A 51 12.28 5.76 18.82
C ILE A 51 11.98 6.98 17.94
N GLU A 52 11.92 8.15 18.53
CA GLU A 52 11.90 9.41 17.78
C GLU A 52 13.28 9.56 17.11
N SER A 53 13.37 9.22 15.82
CA SER A 53 14.56 9.54 15.06
C SER A 53 14.38 10.96 14.52
N GLU A 54 15.06 11.92 15.12
CA GLU A 54 15.22 13.28 14.56
C GLU A 54 16.18 13.31 13.35
N GLN A 55 16.38 12.17 12.67
CA GLN A 55 17.33 12.07 11.58
C GLN A 55 16.68 12.55 10.29
N ILE A 56 17.19 13.64 9.77
CA ILE A 56 16.93 14.16 8.42
C ILE A 56 18.21 13.98 7.60
N TRP A 57 18.06 13.74 6.31
CA TRP A 57 19.21 13.62 5.40
C TRP A 57 20.04 14.89 5.38
N HIS A 58 21.36 14.74 5.50
CA HIS A 58 22.30 15.87 5.48
C HIS A 58 22.17 16.73 4.20
N ASN A 59 21.87 16.07 3.07
CA ASN A 59 21.42 16.72 1.84
C ASN A 59 19.99 16.26 1.56
N SER A 60 19.06 17.17 1.73
CA SER A 60 17.63 16.92 1.57
C SER A 60 17.11 17.52 0.28
N LYS A 61 16.23 16.76 -0.39
CA LYS A 61 15.47 17.22 -1.53
C LYS A 61 14.07 17.59 -1.06
N VAL A 62 13.74 18.88 -1.09
CA VAL A 62 12.38 19.37 -0.81
C VAL A 62 11.62 19.47 -2.11
N LEU A 63 10.49 18.77 -2.19
CA LEU A 63 9.56 18.77 -3.32
C LEU A 63 8.29 19.51 -2.89
N ALA A 64 7.97 20.62 -3.53
CA ALA A 64 6.74 21.36 -3.26
C ALA A 64 5.86 21.41 -4.49
N LEU A 65 4.56 21.17 -4.30
CA LEU A 65 3.55 21.17 -5.35
C LEU A 65 2.68 22.44 -5.24
N PHE A 66 2.45 23.10 -6.37
CA PHE A 66 1.65 24.31 -6.45
C PHE A 66 0.58 24.18 -7.54
N ASP A 67 -0.47 24.99 -7.41
CA ASP A 67 -1.43 25.16 -8.50
C ASP A 67 -0.73 25.69 -9.75
N GLU A 68 -1.22 25.33 -10.94
CA GLU A 68 -0.67 25.79 -12.23
C GLU A 68 -0.52 27.32 -12.34
N LYS A 69 -1.39 28.06 -11.67
CA LYS A 69 -1.45 29.53 -11.73
C LYS A 69 -0.70 30.23 -10.60
N ALA A 70 -0.10 29.46 -9.68
CA ALA A 70 0.63 30.03 -8.56
C ALA A 70 1.88 30.79 -9.04
N ASP A 71 2.13 31.96 -8.46
CA ASP A 71 3.40 32.66 -8.64
C ASP A 71 4.46 32.02 -7.71
N VAL A 72 5.01 30.91 -8.19
CA VAL A 72 5.99 30.12 -7.44
C VAL A 72 7.21 30.96 -7.05
N ALA A 73 7.66 31.85 -7.92
CA ALA A 73 8.83 32.68 -7.64
C ALA A 73 8.57 33.62 -6.45
N ALA A 74 7.39 34.24 -6.39
CA ALA A 74 7.00 35.11 -5.27
C ALA A 74 6.84 34.30 -3.97
N ILE A 75 6.25 33.08 -4.05
CA ILE A 75 6.06 32.21 -2.89
C ILE A 75 7.41 31.76 -2.33
N VAL A 76 8.34 31.33 -3.20
CA VAL A 76 9.69 30.91 -2.80
C VAL A 76 10.47 32.07 -2.17
N ALA A 77 10.41 33.28 -2.74
CA ALA A 77 11.07 34.45 -2.15
C ALA A 77 10.53 34.77 -0.75
N ALA A 78 9.18 34.74 -0.58
CA ALA A 78 8.55 34.98 0.72
C ALA A 78 8.82 33.85 1.74
N ALA A 79 8.91 32.58 1.29
CA ALA A 79 9.28 31.48 2.15
C ALA A 79 10.73 31.58 2.63
N ALA A 80 11.65 31.92 1.72
CA ALA A 80 13.06 32.13 2.04
C ALA A 80 13.28 33.28 3.05
N GLU A 81 12.55 34.38 2.87
CA GLU A 81 12.58 35.53 3.81
C GLU A 81 12.12 35.09 5.22
N ALA A 82 11.07 34.28 5.32
CA ALA A 82 10.57 33.82 6.61
C ALA A 82 11.53 32.87 7.34
N VAL A 83 12.36 32.16 6.61
CA VAL A 83 13.40 31.26 7.13
C VAL A 83 14.75 31.94 7.29
N GLU A 84 14.82 33.24 6.97
CA GLU A 84 16.03 34.07 7.05
C GLU A 84 17.19 33.52 6.20
N ILE A 85 16.88 32.98 4.99
CA ILE A 85 17.86 32.49 4.04
C ILE A 85 17.76 33.24 2.70
N PRO A 86 18.82 33.26 1.89
CA PRO A 86 18.70 33.66 0.49
C PRO A 86 17.75 32.69 -0.24
N PRO A 87 16.96 33.15 -1.24
CA PRO A 87 16.14 32.28 -2.04
C PRO A 87 16.97 31.10 -2.61
N PRO A 88 16.64 29.86 -2.26
CA PRO A 88 17.41 28.69 -2.70
C PRO A 88 17.28 28.49 -4.21
N ALA A 89 18.33 27.96 -4.82
CA ALA A 89 18.24 27.47 -6.19
C ALA A 89 17.16 26.36 -6.30
N HIS A 90 16.33 26.47 -7.31
CA HIS A 90 15.24 25.51 -7.50
C HIS A 90 14.95 25.26 -8.97
N GLN A 91 14.33 24.12 -9.24
CA GLN A 91 13.83 23.76 -10.55
C GLN A 91 12.30 23.71 -10.48
N ILE A 92 11.64 24.26 -11.51
CA ILE A 92 10.18 24.19 -11.64
C ILE A 92 9.87 23.32 -12.84
N GLU A 93 9.06 22.29 -12.61
CA GLU A 93 8.54 21.41 -13.64
C GLU A 93 7.02 21.52 -13.68
N LEU A 94 6.47 21.72 -14.88
CA LEU A 94 5.03 21.68 -15.08
C LEU A 94 4.61 20.21 -15.16
N LEU A 95 3.84 19.77 -14.19
CA LEU A 95 3.21 18.45 -14.21
C LEU A 95 1.88 18.57 -14.97
N PRO A 96 1.79 18.05 -16.18
CA PRO A 96 0.53 18.03 -16.90
C PRO A 96 -0.49 17.21 -16.12
N GLU A 97 -1.77 17.48 -16.37
CA GLU A 97 -2.84 16.62 -15.88
C GLU A 97 -2.57 15.19 -16.38
N GLN A 98 -2.14 14.35 -15.46
CA GLN A 98 -1.95 12.94 -15.75
C GLN A 98 -3.16 12.20 -15.21
N ASP A 99 -3.66 11.28 -15.97
CA ASP A 99 -4.59 10.26 -15.47
C ASP A 99 -3.81 9.32 -14.52
N TRP A 100 -3.68 9.78 -13.27
CA TRP A 100 -2.96 9.04 -12.22
C TRP A 100 -3.55 7.65 -12.02
N VAL A 101 -4.85 7.49 -12.26
CA VAL A 101 -5.52 6.18 -12.22
C VAL A 101 -4.92 5.27 -13.28
N ARG A 102 -4.84 5.73 -14.52
CA ARG A 102 -4.30 4.96 -15.64
C ARG A 102 -2.80 4.69 -15.49
N LEU A 103 -2.03 5.66 -14.99
CA LEU A 103 -0.60 5.47 -14.75
C LEU A 103 -0.33 4.47 -13.63
N THR A 104 -1.10 4.56 -12.53
CA THR A 104 -1.04 3.59 -11.44
C THR A 104 -1.46 2.21 -11.94
N GLN A 105 -2.55 2.12 -12.71
CA GLN A 105 -3.01 0.87 -13.31
C GLN A 105 -1.95 0.24 -14.22
N ALA A 106 -1.23 1.04 -15.01
CA ALA A 106 -0.17 0.54 -15.89
C ALA A 106 1.04 -0.07 -15.16
N GLN A 107 1.20 0.20 -13.86
CA GLN A 107 2.29 -0.36 -13.04
C GLN A 107 1.95 -1.74 -12.47
N PHE A 108 0.67 -2.15 -12.50
CA PHE A 108 0.23 -3.41 -11.91
C PHE A 108 -0.11 -4.43 -12.98
N GLU A 109 0.85 -5.28 -13.26
CA GLU A 109 0.70 -6.42 -14.16
C GLU A 109 0.09 -7.62 -13.40
N PRO A 110 -0.59 -8.55 -14.10
CA PRO A 110 -1.04 -9.81 -13.50
C PRO A 110 0.12 -10.59 -12.88
N ILE A 111 -0.09 -11.11 -11.66
CA ILE A 111 0.91 -11.83 -10.90
C ILE A 111 0.64 -13.33 -10.98
N LYS A 112 1.58 -14.10 -11.55
CA LYS A 112 1.53 -15.56 -11.54
C LYS A 112 1.94 -16.08 -10.16
N ILE A 113 1.04 -16.78 -9.47
CA ILE A 113 1.28 -17.43 -8.19
C ILE A 113 1.78 -18.85 -8.41
N SER A 114 1.08 -19.62 -9.27
CA SER A 114 1.40 -20.97 -9.70
C SER A 114 0.96 -21.19 -11.15
N ASP A 115 1.02 -22.42 -11.65
CA ASP A 115 0.45 -22.75 -12.95
C ASP A 115 -1.09 -22.74 -12.97
N HIS A 116 -1.72 -22.80 -11.78
CA HIS A 116 -3.18 -22.87 -11.65
C HIS A 116 -3.79 -21.59 -11.04
N LEU A 117 -2.99 -20.66 -10.55
CA LEU A 117 -3.45 -19.50 -9.77
C LEU A 117 -2.77 -18.21 -10.18
N TRP A 118 -3.57 -17.20 -10.49
CA TRP A 118 -3.13 -15.85 -10.82
C TRP A 118 -3.85 -14.80 -9.98
N ILE A 119 -3.21 -13.66 -9.77
CA ILE A 119 -3.83 -12.42 -9.32
C ILE A 119 -3.89 -11.49 -10.52
N THR A 120 -5.08 -11.01 -10.84
CA THR A 120 -5.31 -10.20 -12.04
C THR A 120 -6.06 -8.93 -11.65
N PRO A 121 -5.49 -7.74 -11.87
CA PRO A 121 -6.22 -6.48 -11.73
C PRO A 121 -7.46 -6.43 -12.64
N SER A 122 -8.50 -5.69 -12.24
CA SER A 122 -9.79 -5.65 -12.96
C SER A 122 -9.70 -5.09 -14.39
N TRP A 123 -8.66 -4.31 -14.67
CA TRP A 123 -8.39 -3.73 -16.00
C TRP A 123 -7.54 -4.61 -16.92
N HIS A 124 -7.16 -5.81 -16.47
CA HIS A 124 -6.48 -6.80 -17.29
C HIS A 124 -7.39 -7.99 -17.61
N GLU A 125 -7.21 -8.58 -18.77
CA GLU A 125 -7.79 -9.87 -19.08
C GLU A 125 -7.03 -10.98 -18.33
N ALA A 126 -7.74 -12.07 -18.01
CA ALA A 126 -7.13 -13.24 -17.38
C ALA A 126 -6.01 -13.81 -18.25
N PRO A 127 -4.75 -13.89 -17.78
CA PRO A 127 -3.63 -14.40 -18.59
C PRO A 127 -3.79 -15.84 -19.03
N ASP A 128 -4.47 -16.64 -18.20
CA ASP A 128 -4.86 -18.01 -18.51
C ASP A 128 -6.32 -18.24 -18.09
N ALA A 129 -7.19 -18.48 -19.06
CA ALA A 129 -8.61 -18.70 -18.83
C ALA A 129 -8.91 -20.06 -18.13
N ASN A 130 -7.96 -21.01 -18.15
CA ASN A 130 -8.09 -22.30 -17.47
C ASN A 130 -7.59 -22.26 -16.02
N ALA A 131 -6.88 -21.23 -15.64
CA ALA A 131 -6.39 -21.03 -14.28
C ALA A 131 -7.42 -20.30 -13.41
N VAL A 132 -7.31 -20.45 -12.10
CA VAL A 132 -8.04 -19.64 -11.12
C VAL A 132 -7.48 -18.22 -11.15
N ASN A 133 -8.33 -17.25 -11.48
CA ASN A 133 -7.96 -15.85 -11.50
C ASN A 133 -8.62 -15.15 -10.31
N LEU A 134 -7.79 -14.59 -9.41
CA LEU A 134 -8.21 -13.74 -8.32
C LEU A 134 -8.22 -12.31 -8.84
N GLN A 135 -9.40 -11.73 -8.96
CA GLN A 135 -9.52 -10.33 -9.37
C GLN A 135 -9.26 -9.44 -8.15
N LEU A 136 -8.17 -8.69 -8.17
CA LEU A 136 -7.78 -7.83 -7.05
C LEU A 136 -7.13 -6.56 -7.57
N ASP A 137 -7.72 -5.43 -7.23
CA ASP A 137 -7.18 -4.13 -7.54
C ASP A 137 -6.30 -3.63 -6.39
N PRO A 138 -5.17 -2.96 -6.67
CA PRO A 138 -4.40 -2.26 -5.66
C PRO A 138 -5.29 -1.26 -4.93
N GLY A 139 -5.44 -1.43 -3.63
CA GLY A 139 -6.32 -0.62 -2.80
C GLY A 139 -5.65 -0.18 -1.50
N LEU A 140 -6.44 0.45 -0.63
CA LEU A 140 -5.99 0.92 0.69
C LEU A 140 -5.77 -0.22 1.69
N ALA A 141 -6.40 -1.39 1.48
CA ALA A 141 -6.23 -2.54 2.35
C ALA A 141 -4.94 -3.30 2.03
N PHE A 142 -4.27 -3.77 3.08
CA PHE A 142 -3.08 -4.61 2.96
C PHE A 142 -3.41 -5.94 2.28
N GLY A 143 -2.49 -6.47 1.46
CA GLY A 143 -2.65 -7.79 0.83
C GLY A 143 -2.95 -7.73 -0.66
N THR A 144 -2.22 -6.91 -1.43
CA THR A 144 -2.30 -6.84 -2.90
C THR A 144 -1.76 -8.10 -3.61
N GLY A 145 -1.25 -9.08 -2.85
CA GLY A 145 -0.64 -10.29 -3.41
C GLY A 145 0.80 -10.13 -3.88
N SER A 146 1.32 -8.92 -3.96
CA SER A 146 2.72 -8.66 -4.35
C SER A 146 3.72 -9.05 -3.25
N HIS A 147 3.30 -9.05 -1.99
CA HIS A 147 4.20 -9.37 -0.88
C HIS A 147 4.58 -10.87 -0.89
N PRO A 148 5.86 -11.22 -0.68
CA PRO A 148 6.32 -12.61 -0.71
C PRO A 148 5.56 -13.55 0.23
N THR A 149 5.16 -13.09 1.43
CA THR A 149 4.42 -13.91 2.40
C THR A 149 3.02 -14.25 1.90
N THR A 150 2.30 -13.31 1.29
CA THR A 150 0.98 -13.56 0.69
C THR A 150 1.10 -14.57 -0.44
N ARG A 151 2.13 -14.44 -1.28
CA ARG A 151 2.41 -15.40 -2.35
C ARG A 151 2.64 -16.82 -1.80
N LEU A 152 3.42 -16.96 -0.73
CA LEU A 152 3.67 -18.26 -0.10
C LEU A 152 2.39 -18.88 0.47
N CYS A 153 1.53 -18.09 1.11
CA CYS A 153 0.23 -18.58 1.60
C CYS A 153 -0.68 -19.00 0.44
N LEU A 154 -0.74 -18.24 -0.64
CA LEU A 154 -1.52 -18.59 -1.84
C LEU A 154 -1.00 -19.89 -2.49
N GLN A 155 0.32 -20.04 -2.62
CA GLN A 155 0.93 -21.27 -3.14
C GLN A 155 0.64 -22.47 -2.22
N TRP A 156 0.63 -22.25 -0.90
CA TRP A 156 0.29 -23.31 0.04
C TRP A 156 -1.17 -23.73 -0.11
N LEU A 157 -2.11 -22.80 -0.22
CA LEU A 157 -3.52 -23.09 -0.45
C LEU A 157 -3.72 -23.87 -1.76
N ASP A 158 -3.10 -23.44 -2.85
CA ASP A 158 -3.19 -24.09 -4.16
C ASP A 158 -2.67 -25.54 -4.13
N ASN A 159 -1.60 -25.80 -3.38
CA ASN A 159 -1.00 -27.12 -3.32
C ASN A 159 -1.66 -28.08 -2.31
N ASN A 160 -2.38 -27.56 -1.29
CA ASN A 160 -2.82 -28.37 -0.15
C ASN A 160 -4.34 -28.51 -0.03
N LEU A 161 -5.14 -27.55 -0.52
CA LEU A 161 -6.57 -27.71 -0.57
C LEU A 161 -6.94 -28.83 -1.55
N LYS A 162 -7.82 -29.72 -1.12
CA LYS A 162 -8.30 -30.87 -1.91
C LYS A 162 -9.74 -30.71 -2.37
N GLY A 163 -10.39 -29.66 -1.88
CA GLY A 163 -11.81 -29.37 -2.08
C GLY A 163 -12.69 -29.90 -0.94
N GLY A 164 -13.58 -29.04 -0.48
CA GLY A 164 -14.54 -29.35 0.58
C GLY A 164 -14.17 -28.92 1.98
N GLU A 165 -12.97 -28.38 2.19
CA GLU A 165 -12.51 -27.87 3.51
C GLU A 165 -13.25 -26.60 3.92
N SER A 166 -13.34 -26.39 5.23
CA SER A 166 -13.67 -25.12 5.86
C SER A 166 -12.38 -24.34 6.19
N VAL A 167 -12.29 -23.08 5.80
CA VAL A 167 -11.07 -22.26 5.94
C VAL A 167 -11.35 -21.03 6.78
N LEU A 168 -10.48 -20.74 7.75
CA LEU A 168 -10.40 -19.46 8.46
C LEU A 168 -9.17 -18.69 8.01
N ASP A 169 -9.36 -17.45 7.57
CA ASP A 169 -8.31 -16.49 7.24
C ASP A 169 -8.25 -15.44 8.36
N TYR A 170 -7.27 -15.56 9.25
CA TYR A 170 -7.14 -14.68 10.42
C TYR A 170 -6.12 -13.56 10.15
N GLY A 171 -6.58 -12.32 10.19
CA GLY A 171 -5.87 -11.15 9.68
C GLY A 171 -6.02 -11.06 8.17
N CYS A 172 -7.27 -11.10 7.69
CA CYS A 172 -7.58 -11.33 6.28
C CYS A 172 -7.26 -10.15 5.36
N GLY A 173 -7.13 -8.93 5.89
CA GLY A 173 -6.83 -7.73 5.11
C GLY A 173 -7.79 -7.57 3.93
N SER A 174 -7.26 -7.59 2.72
CA SER A 174 -8.05 -7.53 1.47
C SER A 174 -8.97 -8.73 1.23
N GLY A 175 -8.90 -9.78 2.06
CA GLY A 175 -9.64 -11.04 1.88
C GLY A 175 -9.08 -11.96 0.81
N ILE A 176 -7.88 -11.69 0.30
CA ILE A 176 -7.30 -12.43 -0.84
C ILE A 176 -7.16 -13.92 -0.55
N LEU A 177 -6.75 -14.33 0.66
CA LEU A 177 -6.58 -15.73 1.02
C LEU A 177 -7.95 -16.43 1.22
N THR A 178 -8.92 -15.74 1.82
CA THR A 178 -10.31 -16.18 1.92
C THR A 178 -10.91 -16.48 0.54
N ILE A 179 -10.77 -15.51 -0.38
CA ILE A 179 -11.29 -15.61 -1.75
C ILE A 179 -10.58 -16.72 -2.52
N ALA A 180 -9.24 -16.79 -2.37
CA ALA A 180 -8.44 -17.84 -2.99
C ALA A 180 -8.89 -19.23 -2.55
N ALA A 181 -9.10 -19.45 -1.24
CA ALA A 181 -9.55 -20.73 -0.71
C ALA A 181 -10.86 -21.18 -1.36
N LEU A 182 -11.85 -20.29 -1.48
CA LEU A 182 -13.14 -20.62 -2.12
C LEU A 182 -12.97 -20.94 -3.61
N LYS A 183 -12.19 -20.16 -4.33
CA LYS A 183 -11.96 -20.39 -5.76
C LYS A 183 -11.13 -21.65 -6.03
N LEU A 184 -10.34 -22.10 -5.06
CA LEU A 184 -9.59 -23.36 -5.10
C LEU A 184 -10.41 -24.57 -4.63
N GLY A 185 -11.68 -24.39 -4.26
CA GLY A 185 -12.62 -25.47 -3.98
C GLY A 185 -12.92 -25.74 -2.51
N ALA A 186 -12.52 -24.87 -1.59
CA ALA A 186 -12.98 -24.94 -0.20
C ALA A 186 -14.53 -24.88 -0.15
N ALA A 187 -15.15 -25.65 0.70
CA ALA A 187 -16.61 -25.66 0.87
C ALA A 187 -17.10 -24.36 1.52
N SER A 188 -16.29 -23.79 2.41
CA SER A 188 -16.53 -22.50 3.03
C SER A 188 -15.21 -21.84 3.41
N ALA A 189 -15.19 -20.52 3.39
CA ALA A 189 -14.10 -19.75 3.95
C ALA A 189 -14.68 -18.50 4.60
N VAL A 190 -14.06 -18.04 5.68
CA VAL A 190 -14.39 -16.77 6.35
C VAL A 190 -13.12 -16.00 6.67
N GLY A 191 -13.20 -14.68 6.60
CA GLY A 191 -12.09 -13.80 6.97
C GLY A 191 -12.37 -13.11 8.30
N VAL A 192 -11.30 -12.87 9.06
CA VAL A 192 -11.35 -12.11 10.32
C VAL A 192 -10.25 -11.05 10.30
N ASP A 193 -10.59 -9.82 10.65
CA ASP A 193 -9.61 -8.76 10.82
C ASP A 193 -10.03 -7.79 11.94
N ILE A 194 -9.07 -7.17 12.59
CA ILE A 194 -9.32 -6.15 13.62
C ILE A 194 -9.69 -4.79 13.02
N ASP A 195 -9.39 -4.57 11.74
CA ASP A 195 -9.65 -3.33 11.04
C ASP A 195 -10.99 -3.39 10.28
N PRO A 196 -11.98 -2.54 10.63
CA PRO A 196 -13.23 -2.45 9.88
C PRO A 196 -13.04 -2.12 8.38
N GLN A 197 -11.95 -1.44 8.00
CA GLN A 197 -11.66 -1.16 6.60
C GLN A 197 -11.26 -2.43 5.85
N ALA A 198 -10.53 -3.36 6.50
CA ALA A 198 -10.22 -4.67 5.94
C ALA A 198 -11.50 -5.49 5.71
N ILE A 199 -12.45 -5.46 6.65
CA ILE A 199 -13.75 -6.14 6.50
C ILE A 199 -14.52 -5.61 5.28
N ALA A 200 -14.57 -4.28 5.13
CA ALA A 200 -15.22 -3.66 3.97
C ALA A 200 -14.51 -4.04 2.66
N ALA A 201 -13.18 -3.92 2.61
CA ALA A 201 -12.39 -4.25 1.42
C ALA A 201 -12.52 -5.75 1.04
N GLY A 202 -12.45 -6.65 2.03
CA GLY A 202 -12.65 -8.09 1.80
C GLY A 202 -14.03 -8.40 1.23
N THR A 203 -15.08 -7.72 1.74
CA THR A 203 -16.45 -7.87 1.25
C THR A 203 -16.57 -7.43 -0.21
N ASP A 204 -16.03 -6.24 -0.56
CA ASP A 204 -16.06 -5.72 -1.92
C ASP A 204 -15.29 -6.64 -2.89
N ASN A 205 -14.11 -7.09 -2.47
CA ASN A 205 -13.30 -8.03 -3.26
C ASN A 205 -13.98 -9.39 -3.44
N ALA A 206 -14.72 -9.88 -2.45
CA ALA A 206 -15.50 -11.11 -2.58
C ALA A 206 -16.61 -10.97 -3.63
N VAL A 207 -17.32 -9.84 -3.64
CA VAL A 207 -18.31 -9.50 -4.66
C VAL A 207 -17.68 -9.44 -6.05
N GLN A 208 -16.55 -8.76 -6.19
CA GLN A 208 -15.80 -8.65 -7.45
C GLN A 208 -15.38 -10.03 -7.98
N ASN A 209 -14.98 -10.93 -7.09
CA ASN A 209 -14.59 -12.30 -7.41
C ASN A 209 -15.76 -13.28 -7.54
N ARG A 210 -16.99 -12.84 -7.27
CA ARG A 210 -18.23 -13.65 -7.35
C ARG A 210 -18.19 -14.87 -6.43
N VAL A 211 -17.66 -14.70 -5.21
CA VAL A 211 -17.66 -15.71 -4.17
C VAL A 211 -18.54 -15.27 -3.01
N GLU A 212 -19.24 -16.23 -2.40
CA GLU A 212 -20.05 -15.98 -1.21
C GLU A 212 -19.25 -16.29 0.05
N THR A 213 -18.95 -15.27 0.82
CA THR A 213 -18.22 -15.36 2.09
C THR A 213 -18.64 -14.27 3.03
N LYS A 214 -18.16 -14.36 4.27
CA LYS A 214 -18.36 -13.33 5.29
C LYS A 214 -17.03 -12.97 5.92
N PHE A 215 -16.92 -11.68 6.27
CA PHE A 215 -15.81 -11.13 7.01
C PHE A 215 -16.31 -10.61 8.34
N TYR A 216 -15.53 -10.79 9.40
CA TYR A 216 -15.94 -10.53 10.77
C TYR A 216 -14.87 -9.75 11.52
N LEU A 217 -15.28 -8.90 12.44
CA LEU A 217 -14.40 -8.48 13.53
C LEU A 217 -14.20 -9.68 14.50
N PRO A 218 -13.09 -9.73 15.25
CA PRO A 218 -12.78 -10.89 16.11
C PRO A 218 -13.90 -11.27 17.07
N ASP A 219 -14.60 -10.28 17.63
CA ASP A 219 -15.70 -10.49 18.59
C ASP A 219 -17.00 -10.97 17.92
N GLU A 220 -17.10 -10.89 16.59
CA GLU A 220 -18.27 -11.26 15.82
C GLU A 220 -18.14 -12.64 15.16
N LEU A 221 -16.92 -13.22 15.18
CA LEU A 221 -16.68 -14.53 14.60
C LEU A 221 -17.51 -15.60 15.33
N PRO A 222 -18.39 -16.34 14.63
CA PRO A 222 -19.11 -17.46 15.23
C PRO A 222 -18.14 -18.53 15.75
N ASN A 223 -18.42 -19.06 16.93
CA ASN A 223 -17.66 -20.18 17.46
C ASN A 223 -17.74 -21.40 16.51
N GLY A 224 -16.59 -21.97 16.21
CA GLY A 224 -16.49 -23.10 15.30
C GLY A 224 -15.09 -23.67 15.22
N GLN A 225 -14.95 -24.76 14.49
CA GLN A 225 -13.67 -25.34 14.12
C GLN A 225 -13.56 -25.30 12.59
N PHE A 226 -12.35 -25.16 12.11
CA PHE A 226 -12.04 -25.10 10.69
C PHE A 226 -11.02 -26.18 10.35
N ASP A 227 -11.12 -26.73 9.15
CA ASP A 227 -10.17 -27.74 8.67
C ASP A 227 -8.81 -27.12 8.39
N VAL A 228 -8.80 -25.84 8.00
CA VAL A 228 -7.59 -25.07 7.70
C VAL A 228 -7.70 -23.68 8.32
N VAL A 229 -6.66 -23.27 9.02
CA VAL A 229 -6.47 -21.89 9.47
C VAL A 229 -5.25 -21.31 8.75
N VAL A 230 -5.43 -20.18 8.05
CA VAL A 230 -4.35 -19.40 7.45
C VAL A 230 -4.26 -18.05 8.12
N ALA A 231 -3.04 -17.61 8.42
CA ALA A 231 -2.80 -16.31 9.05
C ALA A 231 -1.52 -15.69 8.49
N ASN A 232 -1.66 -14.63 7.71
CA ASN A 232 -0.54 -13.88 7.16
C ASN A 232 -0.35 -12.57 7.95
N ILE A 233 0.00 -12.70 9.22
CA ILE A 233 0.16 -11.62 10.19
C ILE A 233 1.60 -11.60 10.75
N LEU A 234 1.91 -10.57 11.53
CA LEU A 234 3.21 -10.45 12.18
C LEU A 234 3.44 -11.59 13.19
N ALA A 235 4.70 -11.98 13.37
CA ALA A 235 5.08 -13.12 14.19
C ALA A 235 4.67 -12.98 15.68
N ASN A 236 4.68 -11.78 16.24
CA ASN A 236 4.31 -11.57 17.65
C ASN A 236 2.81 -11.80 17.88
N PRO A 237 1.87 -11.17 17.15
CA PRO A 237 0.46 -11.54 17.21
C PRO A 237 0.21 -13.04 16.98
N LEU A 238 0.87 -13.64 15.99
CA LEU A 238 0.70 -15.07 15.71
C LEU A 238 1.09 -15.95 16.90
N ARG A 239 2.17 -15.62 17.62
CA ARG A 239 2.56 -16.36 18.85
C ARG A 239 1.55 -16.23 19.98
N MET A 240 0.95 -15.02 20.12
CA MET A 240 -0.08 -14.79 21.15
C MET A 240 -1.38 -15.52 20.86
N LEU A 241 -1.73 -15.67 19.60
CA LEU A 241 -2.97 -16.30 19.13
C LEU A 241 -2.82 -17.81 18.91
N GLY A 242 -1.60 -18.36 18.96
CA GLY A 242 -1.31 -19.74 18.60
C GLY A 242 -2.16 -20.78 19.32
N GLU A 243 -2.42 -20.61 20.62
CA GLU A 243 -3.28 -21.52 21.40
C GLU A 243 -4.77 -21.44 20.99
N MET A 244 -5.21 -20.28 20.51
CA MET A 244 -6.60 -20.08 20.06
C MET A 244 -6.81 -20.63 18.64
N LEU A 245 -5.77 -20.55 17.80
CA LEU A 245 -5.83 -20.95 16.40
C LEU A 245 -5.52 -22.43 16.16
N ALA A 246 -5.00 -23.15 17.17
CA ALA A 246 -4.65 -24.55 17.11
C ALA A 246 -5.84 -25.43 17.58
#